data_21d4f7a8a54fc46d14269846a4fb5613
#
_entry.id   21d4f7a8a54fc46d14269846a4fb5613
#
_cell.length_a   1.000
_cell.length_b   1.000
_cell.length_c   1.000
_cell.angle_alpha   90.00
_cell.angle_beta   90.00
_cell.angle_gamma   90.00
#
_symmetry.space_group_name_H-M   'P 1'
#
loop_
_entity.id
_entity.type
_entity.pdbx_description
1 polymer ?
#
loop_
_entity_poly.entity_id
_entity_poly.type
_entity_poly.pdbx_seq_one_letter_code
_entity_poly.pdbx_strand_id
1 'polypeptide(L)'
;MNRRTTTLSAAVALAAALALTGCSSSSEASEDGKPDLKVSGAFMPQPVMDMAGGFLTIKNDSGTADKLTSVTSAISDDVTIHETKNQKMQEVKSFDIPANGELNLARGGNHIMFMELKNKPKQGEKVSIELHFEKSDPIKVDLPVEAANHNPQQH
;
A
#
# COMPACT_ATOMS: atom_id res chain seq x y z
N MET A 1 -82.61 43.69 -2.08
CA MET A 1 -83.39 42.58 -1.53
C MET A 1 -82.56 41.32 -1.52
N ASN A 2 -82.47 40.74 -0.34
CA ASN A 2 -82.09 39.37 -0.02
C ASN A 2 -80.67 38.89 -0.37
N ARG A 3 -79.81 38.77 0.62
CA ARG A 3 -79.65 37.61 1.55
C ARG A 3 -79.04 36.40 0.84
N ARG A 4 -78.06 35.73 1.29
CA ARG A 4 -77.53 35.22 2.54
C ARG A 4 -76.21 34.52 2.22
N THR A 5 -75.22 34.80 3.01
CA THR A 5 -74.64 33.96 4.07
C THR A 5 -74.24 32.53 3.63
N THR A 6 -73.10 32.25 3.97
CA THR A 6 -72.49 31.22 4.82
C THR A 6 -71.47 30.42 4.03
N THR A 7 -70.42 29.95 4.45
CA THR A 7 -69.74 29.70 5.74
C THR A 7 -68.32 29.26 5.44
N LEU A 8 -67.49 29.67 6.37
CA LEU A 8 -66.27 29.02 6.81
C LEU A 8 -66.12 27.52 6.46
N SER A 9 -64.93 27.16 6.02
CA SER A 9 -64.24 25.99 6.56
C SER A 9 -62.76 26.18 6.41
N ALA A 10 -62.13 26.48 7.52
CA ALA A 10 -60.68 26.38 7.70
C ALA A 10 -60.30 24.91 7.73
N ALA A 11 -59.43 24.52 6.82
CA ALA A 11 -58.70 23.25 6.95
C ALA A 11 -57.24 23.60 7.19
N VAL A 12 -56.87 23.59 8.46
CA VAL A 12 -55.48 23.59 8.89
C VAL A 12 -54.92 22.21 8.62
N ALA A 13 -54.14 22.08 7.57
CA ALA A 13 -53.31 20.91 7.34
C ALA A 13 -51.99 21.10 8.07
N LEU A 14 -51.89 20.50 9.25
CA LEU A 14 -50.63 20.34 9.98
C LEU A 14 -49.74 19.36 9.19
N ALA A 15 -48.81 19.89 8.40
CA ALA A 15 -47.75 19.07 7.86
C ALA A 15 -46.67 18.89 8.94
N ALA A 16 -46.69 17.73 9.62
CA ALA A 16 -45.62 17.30 10.47
C ALA A 16 -44.41 16.99 9.62
N ALA A 17 -43.45 17.90 9.62
CA ALA A 17 -42.10 17.63 9.07
C ALA A 17 -41.39 16.67 10.01
N LEU A 18 -41.37 15.40 9.67
CA LEU A 18 -40.43 14.43 10.24
C LEU A 18 -39.02 14.77 9.72
N ALA A 19 -38.28 15.52 10.52
CA ALA A 19 -36.84 15.62 10.36
C ALA A 19 -36.22 14.26 10.67
N LEU A 20 -35.99 13.43 9.66
CA LEU A 20 -35.07 12.32 9.74
C LEU A 20 -33.66 12.90 9.82
N THR A 21 -33.16 13.06 11.04
CA THR A 21 -31.72 13.18 11.26
C THR A 21 -31.10 11.85 10.90
N GLY A 22 -30.80 11.68 9.64
CA GLY A 22 -29.90 10.63 9.18
C GLY A 22 -28.54 10.89 9.79
N CYS A 23 -28.13 10.07 10.76
CA CYS A 23 -26.72 9.91 11.08
C CYS A 23 -26.03 9.44 9.81
N SER A 24 -25.42 10.36 9.10
CA SER A 24 -24.38 10.03 8.14
C SER A 24 -23.17 9.56 8.94
N SER A 25 -23.13 8.26 9.25
CA SER A 25 -21.85 7.62 9.37
C SER A 25 -21.22 7.78 8.00
N SER A 26 -20.28 8.71 7.88
CA SER A 26 -19.34 8.77 6.80
C SER A 26 -18.46 7.52 6.92
N SER A 27 -18.95 6.41 6.40
CA SER A 27 -18.10 5.40 5.82
C SER A 27 -17.42 6.16 4.70
N GLU A 28 -16.16 6.51 4.88
CA GLU A 28 -15.32 6.86 3.75
C GLU A 28 -15.39 5.66 2.82
N ALA A 29 -16.23 5.77 1.82
CA ALA A 29 -16.26 4.85 0.70
C ALA A 29 -14.85 4.94 0.11
N SER A 30 -14.05 3.91 0.28
CA SER A 30 -12.86 3.67 -0.52
C SER A 30 -13.26 3.94 -1.94
N GLU A 31 -12.57 4.86 -2.62
CA GLU A 31 -12.82 5.13 -4.04
C GLU A 31 -12.80 3.80 -4.76
N ASP A 32 -13.94 3.40 -5.29
CA ASP A 32 -14.15 2.13 -5.97
C ASP A 32 -13.08 1.96 -7.05
N GLY A 33 -12.17 1.02 -6.83
CA GLY A 33 -11.28 0.51 -7.85
C GLY A 33 -9.79 0.81 -7.72
N LYS A 34 -9.30 1.60 -6.74
CA LYS A 34 -7.87 1.87 -6.55
C LYS A 34 -7.32 1.06 -5.37
N PRO A 35 -6.16 0.38 -5.53
CA PRO A 35 -5.51 -0.30 -4.41
C PRO A 35 -5.10 0.68 -3.30
N ASP A 36 -5.21 0.27 -2.03
CA ASP A 36 -4.70 1.02 -0.86
C ASP A 36 -3.48 0.30 -0.29
N LEU A 37 -2.29 0.72 -0.75
CA LEU A 37 -1.03 0.05 -0.43
C LEU A 37 -0.30 0.76 0.70
N LYS A 38 0.15 -0.01 1.70
CA LYS A 38 0.95 0.44 2.84
C LYS A 38 2.22 -0.38 2.94
N VAL A 39 3.36 0.29 3.10
CA VAL A 39 4.67 -0.35 3.24
C VAL A 39 5.12 -0.31 4.69
N SER A 40 5.64 -1.42 5.18
CA SER A 40 6.17 -1.56 6.54
C SER A 40 7.36 -2.52 6.58
N GLY A 41 8.10 -2.52 7.71
CA GLY A 41 9.19 -3.45 7.96
C GLY A 41 10.34 -3.36 6.94
N ALA A 42 10.54 -2.19 6.34
CA ALA A 42 11.55 -1.98 5.31
C ALA A 42 12.96 -1.97 5.92
N PHE A 43 13.89 -2.72 5.36
CA PHE A 43 15.30 -2.69 5.73
C PHE A 43 16.19 -3.27 4.63
N MET A 44 17.50 -2.99 4.75
CA MET A 44 18.56 -3.56 3.94
C MET A 44 19.67 -4.03 4.89
N PRO A 45 20.07 -5.30 4.91
CA PRO A 45 21.30 -5.72 5.57
C PRO A 45 22.50 -5.05 4.94
N GLN A 46 23.46 -4.58 5.72
CA GLN A 46 24.67 -3.97 5.21
C GLN A 46 25.36 -4.88 4.16
N PRO A 47 25.59 -4.39 2.94
CA PRO A 47 26.26 -5.19 1.90
C PRO A 47 27.69 -5.51 2.27
N VAL A 48 28.11 -6.73 2.04
CA VAL A 48 29.52 -7.17 2.15
C VAL A 48 30.22 -7.29 0.80
N MET A 49 29.44 -7.40 -0.27
CA MET A 49 29.87 -7.46 -1.67
C MET A 49 29.21 -6.33 -2.49
N ASP A 50 29.35 -6.39 -3.80
CA ASP A 50 28.75 -5.40 -4.72
C ASP A 50 27.26 -5.70 -5.03
N MET A 51 26.59 -6.36 -4.11
CA MET A 51 25.15 -6.67 -4.16
C MET A 51 24.50 -6.56 -2.79
N ALA A 52 23.22 -6.27 -2.77
CA ALA A 52 22.42 -6.16 -1.53
C ALA A 52 21.02 -6.75 -1.73
N GLY A 53 20.42 -7.24 -0.65
CA GLY A 53 19.01 -7.59 -0.58
C GLY A 53 18.20 -6.49 0.09
N GLY A 54 17.02 -6.20 -0.42
CA GLY A 54 16.05 -5.32 0.21
C GLY A 54 14.80 -6.10 0.63
N PHE A 55 14.26 -5.77 1.79
CA PHE A 55 13.13 -6.47 2.40
C PHE A 55 12.10 -5.48 2.91
N LEU A 56 10.82 -5.81 2.75
CA LEU A 56 9.68 -5.03 3.24
C LEU A 56 8.39 -5.83 3.10
N THR A 57 7.34 -5.34 3.71
CA THR A 57 5.98 -5.87 3.51
C THR A 57 5.11 -4.79 2.87
N ILE A 58 4.35 -5.15 1.84
CA ILE A 58 3.35 -4.30 1.21
C ILE A 58 1.98 -4.88 1.54
N LYS A 59 1.20 -4.16 2.35
CA LYS A 59 -0.16 -4.51 2.69
C LYS A 59 -1.14 -3.78 1.77
N ASN A 60 -2.17 -4.47 1.32
CA ASN A 60 -3.25 -3.92 0.53
C ASN A 60 -4.55 -3.97 1.34
N ASP A 61 -5.01 -2.83 1.80
CA ASP A 61 -6.24 -2.71 2.60
C ASP A 61 -7.51 -2.50 1.74
N SER A 62 -7.38 -2.61 0.41
CA SER A 62 -8.51 -2.48 -0.53
C SER A 62 -8.98 -3.81 -1.10
N GLY A 63 -10.19 -3.80 -1.67
CA GLY A 63 -10.76 -4.93 -2.41
C GLY A 63 -10.21 -5.12 -3.83
N THR A 64 -9.21 -4.32 -4.24
CA THR A 64 -8.62 -4.36 -5.58
C THR A 64 -7.17 -4.84 -5.50
N ALA A 65 -6.85 -5.95 -6.15
CA ALA A 65 -5.49 -6.47 -6.24
C ALA A 65 -4.59 -5.58 -7.11
N ASP A 66 -3.30 -5.57 -6.81
CA ASP A 66 -2.25 -4.91 -7.59
C ASP A 66 -1.05 -5.83 -7.82
N LYS A 67 -0.01 -5.32 -8.45
CA LYS A 67 1.28 -6.02 -8.63
C LYS A 67 2.44 -5.06 -8.44
N LEU A 68 3.48 -5.51 -7.74
CA LEU A 68 4.79 -4.87 -7.75
C LEU A 68 5.49 -5.30 -9.05
N THR A 69 5.80 -4.34 -9.93
CA THR A 69 6.35 -4.60 -11.26
C THR A 69 7.84 -4.32 -11.38
N SER A 70 8.34 -3.35 -10.62
CA SER A 70 9.77 -3.02 -10.58
C SER A 70 10.12 -2.19 -9.35
N VAL A 71 11.41 -2.08 -9.09
CA VAL A 71 11.99 -1.23 -8.05
C VAL A 71 13.16 -0.48 -8.65
N THR A 72 13.29 0.80 -8.31
CA THR A 72 14.44 1.63 -8.74
C THR A 72 15.13 2.24 -7.52
N SER A 73 16.42 2.52 -7.66
CA SER A 73 17.23 3.16 -6.63
C SER A 73 18.44 3.87 -7.23
N ALA A 74 18.91 4.92 -6.56
CA ALA A 74 20.11 5.64 -6.99
C ALA A 74 21.39 4.84 -6.74
N ILE A 75 21.38 3.83 -5.86
CA ILE A 75 22.60 3.06 -5.53
C ILE A 75 22.94 1.95 -6.52
N SER A 76 21.99 1.61 -7.41
CA SER A 76 22.18 0.58 -8.44
C SER A 76 21.32 0.90 -9.67
N ASP A 77 21.84 0.66 -10.87
CA ASP A 77 21.06 0.72 -12.11
C ASP A 77 20.46 -0.66 -12.45
N ASP A 78 20.83 -1.70 -11.73
CA ASP A 78 20.36 -3.08 -11.89
C ASP A 78 19.65 -3.54 -10.59
N VAL A 79 18.36 -3.24 -10.50
CA VAL A 79 17.51 -3.63 -9.37
C VAL A 79 16.43 -4.56 -9.90
N THR A 80 16.40 -5.78 -9.36
CA THR A 80 15.50 -6.85 -9.76
C THR A 80 14.69 -7.37 -8.58
N ILE A 81 13.61 -8.08 -8.86
CA ILE A 81 12.80 -8.76 -7.86
C ILE A 81 12.92 -10.27 -8.05
N HIS A 82 13.14 -10.97 -6.96
CA HIS A 82 13.43 -12.40 -6.96
C HIS A 82 12.48 -13.17 -6.06
N GLU A 83 11.99 -14.30 -6.54
CA GLU A 83 11.34 -15.30 -5.69
C GLU A 83 12.33 -16.39 -5.28
N THR A 84 12.14 -16.93 -4.08
CA THR A 84 12.83 -18.14 -3.63
C THR A 84 11.84 -19.29 -3.61
N LYS A 85 12.05 -20.26 -4.49
CA LYS A 85 11.22 -21.45 -4.61
C LYS A 85 12.10 -22.69 -4.66
N ASN A 86 11.79 -23.71 -3.82
CA ASN A 86 12.59 -24.92 -3.73
C ASN A 86 14.09 -24.65 -3.50
N GLN A 87 14.41 -23.69 -2.63
CA GLN A 87 15.80 -23.25 -2.32
C GLN A 87 16.56 -22.65 -3.51
N LYS A 88 15.87 -22.28 -4.58
CA LYS A 88 16.44 -21.59 -5.74
C LYS A 88 15.85 -20.19 -5.83
N MET A 89 16.73 -19.21 -6.00
CA MET A 89 16.35 -17.85 -6.32
C MET A 89 16.20 -17.72 -7.83
N GLN A 90 15.12 -17.06 -8.24
CA GLN A 90 14.90 -16.73 -9.64
C GLN A 90 14.27 -15.34 -9.76
N GLU A 91 14.73 -14.58 -10.74
CA GLU A 91 14.13 -13.30 -11.08
C GLU A 91 12.71 -13.51 -11.59
N VAL A 92 11.81 -12.63 -11.17
CA VAL A 92 10.43 -12.57 -11.65
C VAL A 92 10.10 -11.18 -12.18
N LYS A 93 9.12 -11.10 -13.07
CA LYS A 93 8.69 -9.82 -13.67
C LYS A 93 7.76 -9.01 -12.77
N SER A 94 7.08 -9.67 -11.85
CA SER A 94 6.16 -9.03 -10.91
C SER A 94 5.85 -9.95 -9.74
N PHE A 95 5.38 -9.33 -8.65
CA PHE A 95 4.73 -10.03 -7.54
C PHE A 95 3.28 -9.58 -7.41
N ASP A 96 2.38 -10.52 -7.23
CA ASP A 96 0.98 -10.23 -6.94
C ASP A 96 0.83 -9.66 -5.51
N ILE A 97 0.02 -8.63 -5.38
CA ILE A 97 -0.41 -8.04 -4.11
C ILE A 97 -1.93 -8.25 -4.03
N PRO A 98 -2.38 -9.29 -3.31
CA PRO A 98 -3.80 -9.64 -3.32
C PRO A 98 -4.66 -8.56 -2.66
N ALA A 99 -5.92 -8.48 -3.07
CA ALA A 99 -6.92 -7.66 -2.40
C ALA A 99 -7.07 -8.11 -0.94
N ASN A 100 -7.12 -7.15 -0.01
CA ASN A 100 -7.21 -7.41 1.44
C ASN A 100 -6.12 -8.37 1.96
N GLY A 101 -4.94 -8.33 1.34
CA GLY A 101 -3.82 -9.20 1.66
C GLY A 101 -2.48 -8.47 1.66
N GLU A 102 -1.41 -9.20 1.56
CA GLU A 102 -0.07 -8.62 1.59
C GLU A 102 0.91 -9.38 0.70
N LEU A 103 1.95 -8.66 0.27
CA LEU A 103 3.18 -9.19 -0.30
C LEU A 103 4.29 -9.05 0.73
N ASN A 104 4.87 -10.16 1.14
CA ASN A 104 5.98 -10.17 2.09
C ASN A 104 7.30 -10.49 1.37
N LEU A 105 8.22 -9.52 1.41
CA LEU A 105 9.60 -9.68 0.96
C LEU A 105 10.50 -9.85 2.19
N ALA A 106 10.92 -11.08 2.45
CA ALA A 106 11.63 -11.46 3.66
C ALA A 106 12.89 -12.30 3.37
N ARG A 107 13.83 -12.32 4.31
CA ARG A 107 15.05 -13.15 4.18
C ARG A 107 14.68 -14.62 4.00
N GLY A 108 15.31 -15.25 3.00
CA GLY A 108 15.04 -16.65 2.65
C GLY A 108 13.78 -16.85 1.79
N GLY A 109 13.02 -15.80 1.52
CA GLY A 109 11.86 -15.78 0.65
C GLY A 109 12.02 -14.82 -0.53
N ASN A 110 10.91 -14.21 -0.93
CA ASN A 110 10.92 -13.17 -1.96
C ASN A 110 11.72 -11.95 -1.49
N HIS A 111 12.41 -11.28 -2.39
CA HIS A 111 13.26 -10.14 -2.05
C HIS A 111 13.53 -9.23 -3.24
N ILE A 112 13.98 -8.01 -2.93
CA ILE A 112 14.55 -7.08 -3.89
C ILE A 112 16.05 -7.34 -3.94
N MET A 113 16.64 -7.41 -5.12
CA MET A 113 18.07 -7.59 -5.33
C MET A 113 18.65 -6.37 -6.02
N PHE A 114 19.67 -5.79 -5.41
CA PHE A 114 20.47 -4.70 -5.97
C PHE A 114 21.79 -5.28 -6.43
N MET A 115 22.05 -5.20 -7.71
CA MET A 115 23.29 -5.67 -8.33
C MET A 115 24.21 -4.47 -8.62
N GLU A 116 25.50 -4.72 -8.79
CA GLU A 116 26.48 -3.71 -9.21
C GLU A 116 26.35 -2.38 -8.43
N LEU A 117 26.42 -2.46 -7.11
CA LEU A 117 26.28 -1.29 -6.24
C LEU A 117 27.31 -0.20 -6.58
N LYS A 118 26.85 1.01 -6.88
CA LYS A 118 27.70 2.21 -7.11
C LYS A 118 28.44 2.63 -5.85
N ASN A 119 27.85 2.38 -4.70
CA ASN A 119 28.43 2.57 -3.37
C ASN A 119 27.83 1.54 -2.41
N LYS A 120 28.60 1.17 -1.37
CA LYS A 120 28.16 0.23 -0.36
C LYS A 120 27.63 1.02 0.86
N PRO A 121 26.31 1.08 1.06
CA PRO A 121 25.77 1.76 2.21
C PRO A 121 26.17 1.02 3.51
N LYS A 122 26.39 1.78 4.56
CA LYS A 122 26.82 1.27 5.89
C LYS A 122 25.64 1.22 6.86
N GLN A 123 25.75 0.37 7.85
CA GLN A 123 24.79 0.32 8.95
C GLN A 123 24.56 1.72 9.54
N GLY A 124 23.28 2.07 9.74
CA GLY A 124 22.84 3.38 10.20
C GLY A 124 22.51 4.37 9.09
N GLU A 125 22.90 4.10 7.84
CA GLU A 125 22.49 4.87 6.67
C GLU A 125 21.09 4.46 6.19
N LYS A 126 20.54 5.18 5.23
CA LYS A 126 19.27 4.87 4.57
C LYS A 126 19.47 4.83 3.06
N VAL A 127 18.81 3.89 2.43
CA VAL A 127 18.76 3.75 0.98
C VAL A 127 17.35 4.05 0.50
N SER A 128 17.19 5.11 -0.26
CA SER A 128 15.89 5.42 -0.87
C SER A 128 15.66 4.56 -2.11
N ILE A 129 14.48 3.97 -2.17
CA ILE A 129 13.97 3.20 -3.30
C ILE A 129 12.63 3.74 -3.76
N GLU A 130 12.25 3.44 -4.98
CA GLU A 130 10.91 3.70 -5.49
C GLU A 130 10.30 2.38 -5.98
N LEU A 131 9.17 2.02 -5.42
CA LEU A 131 8.37 0.86 -5.80
C LEU A 131 7.40 1.24 -6.90
N HIS A 132 7.36 0.49 -7.99
CA HIS A 132 6.47 0.71 -9.12
C HIS A 132 5.43 -0.42 -9.20
N PHE A 133 4.18 -0.04 -9.45
CA PHE A 133 3.03 -0.94 -9.43
C PHE A 133 2.31 -0.94 -10.78
N GLU A 134 1.49 -1.96 -11.00
CA GLU A 134 0.67 -2.05 -12.21
C GLU A 134 -0.48 -1.02 -12.23
N LYS A 135 -1.09 -0.75 -11.07
CA LYS A 135 -2.27 0.11 -10.93
C LYS A 135 -2.04 1.33 -10.04
N SER A 136 -1.27 1.17 -8.97
CA SER A 136 -1.01 2.24 -8.01
C SER A 136 0.10 3.17 -8.47
N ASP A 137 0.08 4.40 -7.95
CA ASP A 137 1.17 5.34 -8.12
C ASP A 137 2.45 4.80 -7.45
N PRO A 138 3.65 5.18 -7.93
CA PRO A 138 4.89 4.80 -7.30
C PRO A 138 4.97 5.23 -5.82
N ILE A 139 5.56 4.38 -4.98
CA ILE A 139 5.77 4.66 -3.56
C ILE A 139 7.26 4.74 -3.28
N LYS A 140 7.71 5.87 -2.71
CA LYS A 140 9.08 6.04 -2.21
C LYS A 140 9.19 5.48 -0.80
N VAL A 141 10.24 4.69 -0.57
CA VAL A 141 10.53 4.03 0.70
C VAL A 141 11.99 4.21 1.04
N ASP A 142 12.29 4.50 2.30
CA ASP A 142 13.65 4.47 2.83
C ASP A 142 13.89 3.11 3.51
N LEU A 143 14.93 2.41 3.06
CA LEU A 143 15.43 1.18 3.69
C LEU A 143 16.52 1.57 4.70
N PRO A 144 16.28 1.49 6.00
CA PRO A 144 17.37 1.56 6.99
C PRO A 144 18.37 0.46 6.70
N VAL A 145 19.65 0.79 6.74
CA VAL A 145 20.73 -0.19 6.61
C VAL A 145 21.05 -0.76 7.99
N GLU A 146 20.76 -2.03 8.14
CA GLU A 146 20.92 -2.78 9.38
C GLU A 146 22.20 -3.63 9.36
N ALA A 147 22.56 -4.23 10.50
CA ALA A 147 23.68 -5.14 10.54
C ALA A 147 23.54 -6.26 9.47
N ALA A 148 24.66 -6.73 8.91
CA ALA A 148 24.65 -7.74 7.85
C ALA A 148 23.92 -9.04 8.25
N ASN A 149 23.89 -9.37 9.52
CA ASN A 149 23.18 -10.53 10.09
C ASN A 149 21.78 -10.20 10.63
N HIS A 150 21.30 -8.96 10.48
CA HIS A 150 19.97 -8.56 10.97
C HIS A 150 18.87 -9.45 10.38
N ASN A 151 18.03 -9.99 11.26
CA ASN A 151 16.85 -10.77 10.90
C ASN A 151 15.71 -10.43 11.86
N PRO A 152 14.68 -9.70 11.44
CA PRO A 152 13.56 -9.30 12.29
C PRO A 152 12.76 -10.46 12.89
N GLN A 153 12.88 -11.66 12.31
CA GLN A 153 12.14 -12.86 12.76
C GLN A 153 12.86 -13.62 13.90
N GLN A 154 14.01 -13.15 14.35
CA GLN A 154 14.81 -13.79 15.41
C GLN A 154 14.77 -13.00 16.74
N HIS A 155 13.58 -12.64 17.20
CA HIS A 155 13.35 -12.10 18.54
C HIS A 155 12.51 -13.05 19.38
#